data_751f7cdc9c50428d5be0080473527049
#
_entry.id   751f7cdc9c50428d5be0080473527049
#
_cell.length_a   1.000
_cell.length_b   1.000
_cell.length_c   1.000
_cell.angle_alpha   90.00
_cell.angle_beta   90.00
_cell.angle_gamma   90.00
#
_symmetry.space_group_name_H-M   'P 1'
#
loop_
_entity.id
_entity.type
_entity.pdbx_description
1 polymer ?
#
loop_
_entity_poly.entity_id
_entity_poly.type
_entity_poly.pdbx_seq_one_letter_code
_entity_poly.pdbx_strand_id
1 'polypeptide(L)'
;MRVTLTRDDAQNWLSTAFAPWVQALSLTIEDIGPTRAVLSMPNTSAINRMGGIISGQALAAMADTAMVFACAGHFGEMRPVATTTLDTQFLRPGTGERVRCEAEIVRAGKAIIFARATMISLPEEKPVATATATFFAG
;
A
#
# COMPACT_ATOMS: atom_id res chain seq x y z
N MET A 1 8.12 2.15 27.03
CA MET A 1 8.57 2.85 25.82
C MET A 1 7.97 2.20 24.58
N ARG A 2 7.40 3.01 23.71
CA ARG A 2 6.80 2.50 22.48
C ARG A 2 7.90 2.13 21.48
N VAL A 3 7.85 0.92 20.95
CA VAL A 3 8.75 0.51 19.87
C VAL A 3 8.22 1.08 18.56
N THR A 4 9.09 1.74 17.81
CA THR A 4 8.73 2.31 16.51
C THR A 4 9.16 1.34 15.41
N LEU A 5 8.24 1.01 14.52
CA LEU A 5 8.56 0.20 13.35
C LEU A 5 9.38 1.05 12.38
N THR A 6 10.57 0.58 12.01
CA THR A 6 11.43 1.31 11.08
C THR A 6 11.08 0.96 9.64
N ARG A 7 11.49 1.84 8.71
CA ARG A 7 11.36 1.59 7.27
C ARG A 7 12.05 0.28 6.87
N ASP A 8 13.24 0.02 7.42
CA ASP A 8 14.01 -1.19 7.10
C ASP A 8 13.34 -2.45 7.61
N ASP A 9 12.75 -2.41 8.81
CA ASP A 9 11.96 -3.52 9.35
C ASP A 9 10.76 -3.82 8.45
N ALA A 10 10.04 -2.77 8.03
CA ALA A 10 8.89 -2.91 7.16
C ALA A 10 9.30 -3.49 5.80
N GLN A 11 10.39 -3.00 5.21
CA GLN A 11 10.90 -3.51 3.94
C GLN A 11 11.27 -4.99 4.04
N ASN A 12 11.88 -5.39 5.15
CA ASN A 12 12.24 -6.79 5.39
C ASN A 12 10.99 -7.68 5.47
N TRP A 13 9.96 -7.24 6.17
CA TRP A 13 8.69 -7.95 6.23
C TRP A 13 8.04 -8.09 4.85
N LEU A 14 8.06 -7.03 4.07
CA LEU A 14 7.52 -7.04 2.71
C LEU A 14 8.24 -8.11 1.86
N SER A 15 9.55 -8.21 2.01
CA SER A 15 10.37 -9.14 1.23
C SER A 15 10.22 -10.60 1.66
N THR A 16 9.76 -10.88 2.87
CA THR A 16 9.76 -12.25 3.43
C THR A 16 8.39 -12.82 3.73
N ALA A 17 7.42 -11.98 4.05
CA ALA A 17 6.12 -12.45 4.59
C ALA A 17 4.97 -12.40 3.58
N PHE A 18 5.10 -11.63 2.51
CA PHE A 18 4.03 -11.48 1.52
C PHE A 18 4.12 -12.53 0.41
N ALA A 19 2.98 -12.82 -0.22
CA ALA A 19 2.89 -13.82 -1.28
C ALA A 19 3.85 -13.50 -2.44
N PRO A 20 4.36 -14.52 -3.17
CA PRO A 20 5.29 -14.30 -4.29
C PRO A 20 4.77 -13.31 -5.34
N TRP A 21 3.48 -13.34 -5.66
CA TRP A 21 2.94 -12.43 -6.67
C TRP A 21 2.93 -10.96 -6.18
N VAL A 22 2.80 -10.74 -4.87
CA VAL A 22 2.93 -9.41 -4.28
C VAL A 22 4.38 -8.94 -4.35
N GLN A 23 5.33 -9.86 -4.12
CA GLN A 23 6.76 -9.56 -4.30
C GLN A 23 7.07 -9.10 -5.72
N ALA A 24 6.37 -9.66 -6.71
CA ALA A 24 6.55 -9.30 -8.12
C ALA A 24 6.13 -7.87 -8.45
N LEU A 25 5.40 -7.18 -7.57
CA LEU A 25 5.08 -5.76 -7.72
C LEU A 25 6.31 -4.87 -7.52
N SER A 26 7.36 -5.41 -6.89
CA SER A 26 8.60 -4.67 -6.59
C SER A 26 8.35 -3.42 -5.75
N LEU A 27 7.52 -3.57 -4.73
CA LEU A 27 7.17 -2.45 -3.83
C LEU A 27 8.37 -2.04 -2.97
N THR A 28 8.52 -0.74 -2.77
CA THR A 28 9.51 -0.17 -1.87
C THR A 28 8.80 0.62 -0.78
N ILE A 29 9.17 0.38 0.47
CA ILE A 29 8.71 1.21 1.59
C ILE A 29 9.51 2.50 1.56
N GLU A 30 8.85 3.61 1.27
CA GLU A 30 9.48 4.93 1.24
C GLU A 30 9.47 5.59 2.61
N ASP A 31 8.37 5.41 3.35
CA ASP A 31 8.20 6.00 4.67
C ASP A 31 7.17 5.20 5.46
N ILE A 32 7.30 5.19 6.78
CA ILE A 32 6.33 4.58 7.68
C ILE A 32 6.29 5.37 8.98
N GLY A 33 5.10 5.65 9.47
CA GLY A 33 4.89 6.40 10.69
C GLY A 33 3.70 5.86 11.47
N PRO A 34 3.36 6.51 12.60
CA PRO A 34 2.31 5.99 13.50
C PRO A 34 0.92 5.92 12.87
N THR A 35 0.66 6.69 11.82
CA THR A 35 -0.67 6.75 11.19
C THR A 35 -0.62 6.62 9.68
N ARG A 36 0.57 6.41 9.10
CA ARG A 36 0.72 6.45 7.64
C ARG A 36 1.84 5.54 7.17
N ALA A 37 1.75 5.18 5.90
CA ALA A 37 2.83 4.52 5.17
C ALA A 37 2.85 5.06 3.74
N VAL A 38 4.05 5.16 3.17
CA VAL A 38 4.23 5.57 1.78
C VAL A 38 5.04 4.49 1.08
N LEU A 39 4.49 3.95 0.01
CA LEU A 39 5.13 2.93 -0.81
C LEU A 39 5.29 3.45 -2.24
N SER A 40 6.22 2.86 -2.96
CA SER A 40 6.35 3.12 -4.40
C SER A 40 6.41 1.80 -5.16
N MET A 41 6.01 1.85 -6.44
CA MET A 41 5.95 0.69 -7.32
C MET A 41 6.40 1.12 -8.72
N PRO A 42 7.44 0.47 -9.29
CA PRO A 42 7.84 0.80 -10.65
C PRO A 42 6.84 0.26 -11.66
N ASN A 43 6.65 0.97 -12.76
CA ASN A 43 5.82 0.48 -13.86
C ASN A 43 6.66 -0.49 -14.71
N THR A 44 6.45 -1.79 -14.52
CA THR A 44 7.20 -2.84 -15.22
C THR A 44 6.27 -3.68 -16.08
N SER A 45 6.85 -4.43 -17.01
CA SER A 45 6.09 -5.34 -17.88
C SER A 45 5.36 -6.42 -17.09
N ALA A 46 5.82 -6.74 -15.87
CA ALA A 46 5.18 -7.75 -15.02
C ALA A 46 3.81 -7.33 -14.51
N ILE A 47 3.54 -6.02 -14.44
CA ILE A 47 2.32 -5.49 -13.82
C ILE A 47 1.48 -4.63 -14.75
N ASN A 48 1.98 -4.29 -15.95
CA ASN A 48 1.18 -3.49 -16.84
C ASN A 48 0.33 -4.37 -17.76
N ARG A 49 -0.77 -3.80 -18.21
CA ARG A 49 -1.63 -4.39 -19.22
C ARG A 49 -1.24 -3.85 -20.59
N MET A 50 -1.93 -4.29 -21.63
CA MET A 50 -1.71 -3.82 -22.98
C MET A 50 -1.62 -2.29 -23.03
N GLY A 51 -0.61 -1.76 -23.73
CA GLY A 51 -0.40 -0.32 -23.86
C GLY A 51 0.49 0.30 -22.81
N GLY A 52 1.17 -0.50 -21.98
CA GLY A 52 2.08 0.01 -20.96
C GLY A 52 1.40 0.67 -19.76
N ILE A 53 0.10 0.41 -19.59
CA ILE A 53 -0.69 0.97 -18.50
C ILE A 53 -0.65 0.00 -17.32
N ILE A 54 -0.36 0.51 -16.12
CA ILE A 54 -0.36 -0.31 -14.90
C ILE A 54 -1.76 -0.91 -14.71
N SER A 55 -1.82 -2.22 -14.49
CA SER A 55 -3.10 -2.90 -14.34
C SER A 55 -3.83 -2.45 -13.08
N GLY A 56 -5.17 -2.45 -13.13
CA GLY A 56 -5.98 -2.14 -11.95
C GLY A 56 -5.72 -3.10 -10.80
N GLN A 57 -5.46 -4.38 -11.10
CA GLN A 57 -5.13 -5.37 -10.10
C GLN A 57 -3.85 -5.01 -9.34
N ALA A 58 -2.82 -4.52 -10.06
CA ALA A 58 -1.58 -4.11 -9.42
C ALA A 58 -1.79 -2.88 -8.53
N LEU A 59 -2.57 -1.91 -8.98
CA LEU A 59 -2.91 -0.73 -8.16
C LEU A 59 -3.71 -1.12 -6.92
N ALA A 60 -4.69 -2.00 -7.05
CA ALA A 60 -5.48 -2.47 -5.92
C ALA A 60 -4.60 -3.22 -4.91
N ALA A 61 -3.72 -4.09 -5.39
CA ALA A 61 -2.80 -4.84 -4.53
C ALA A 61 -1.82 -3.90 -3.81
N MET A 62 -1.31 -2.89 -4.50
CA MET A 62 -0.45 -1.87 -3.90
C MET A 62 -1.18 -1.12 -2.78
N ALA A 63 -2.41 -0.70 -3.04
CA ALA A 63 -3.21 0.03 -2.06
C ALA A 63 -3.47 -0.80 -0.81
N ASP A 64 -3.87 -2.06 -0.98
CA ASP A 64 -4.10 -2.98 0.13
C ASP A 64 -2.82 -3.14 0.96
N THR A 65 -1.71 -3.42 0.29
CA THR A 65 -0.41 -3.59 0.95
C THR A 65 0.01 -2.34 1.71
N ALA A 66 -0.13 -1.16 1.09
CA ALA A 66 0.24 0.11 1.73
C ALA A 66 -0.61 0.37 2.99
N MET A 67 -1.91 0.07 2.93
CA MET A 67 -2.79 0.23 4.08
C MET A 67 -2.48 -0.77 5.19
N VAL A 68 -2.05 -2.00 4.85
CA VAL A 68 -1.55 -2.96 5.83
C VAL A 68 -0.35 -2.39 6.57
N PHE A 69 0.59 -1.73 5.86
CA PHE A 69 1.74 -1.10 6.51
C PHE A 69 1.36 0.14 7.31
N ALA A 70 0.31 0.86 6.95
CA ALA A 70 -0.21 1.93 7.81
C ALA A 70 -0.73 1.35 9.13
N CYS A 71 -1.39 0.19 9.10
CA CYS A 71 -1.79 -0.53 10.31
C CYS A 71 -0.56 -0.93 11.15
N ALA A 72 0.48 -1.46 10.50
CA ALA A 72 1.70 -1.84 11.18
C ALA A 72 2.37 -0.64 11.88
N GLY A 73 2.40 0.51 11.20
CA GLY A 73 2.89 1.75 11.80
C GLY A 73 2.11 2.15 13.05
N HIS A 74 0.79 1.99 13.00
CA HIS A 74 -0.08 2.24 14.14
C HIS A 74 0.24 1.31 15.32
N PHE A 75 0.45 0.01 15.05
CA PHE A 75 0.81 -0.94 16.10
C PHE A 75 2.24 -0.74 16.61
N GLY A 76 3.12 -0.19 15.81
CA GLY A 76 4.56 -0.12 16.09
C GLY A 76 5.29 -1.44 15.85
N GLU A 77 4.62 -2.42 15.22
CA GLU A 77 5.18 -3.73 14.90
C GLU A 77 4.38 -4.36 13.77
N MET A 78 4.97 -5.32 13.07
CA MET A 78 4.25 -6.12 12.10
C MET A 78 3.39 -7.14 12.85
N ARG A 79 2.11 -7.09 12.59
CA ARG A 79 1.13 -7.99 13.21
C ARG A 79 0.07 -8.32 12.15
N PRO A 80 -0.40 -9.57 12.06
CA PRO A 80 -1.36 -9.93 11.02
C PRO A 80 -2.65 -9.13 11.16
N VAL A 81 -3.15 -8.66 10.03
CA VAL A 81 -4.50 -8.10 9.93
C VAL A 81 -5.18 -8.77 8.75
N ALA A 82 -6.51 -8.87 8.81
CA ALA A 82 -7.30 -9.43 7.72
C ALA A 82 -8.05 -8.29 7.03
N THR A 83 -7.85 -8.15 5.72
CA THR A 83 -8.61 -7.20 4.92
C THR A 83 -10.05 -7.70 4.83
N THR A 84 -11.01 -6.95 5.34
CA THR A 84 -12.43 -7.32 5.28
C THR A 84 -13.15 -6.65 4.14
N THR A 85 -12.74 -5.43 3.77
CA THR A 85 -13.23 -4.75 2.57
C THR A 85 -12.09 -4.01 1.92
N LEU A 86 -12.12 -3.92 0.60
CA LEU A 86 -11.20 -3.12 -0.19
C LEU A 86 -12.00 -2.52 -1.33
N ASP A 87 -12.06 -1.19 -1.38
CA ASP A 87 -12.75 -0.47 -2.43
C ASP A 87 -11.74 0.45 -3.11
N THR A 88 -11.56 0.27 -4.42
CA THR A 88 -10.59 1.03 -5.21
C THR A 88 -11.31 1.78 -6.32
N GLN A 89 -11.04 3.07 -6.43
CA GLN A 89 -11.57 3.93 -7.49
C GLN A 89 -10.42 4.25 -8.46
N PHE A 90 -10.58 3.91 -9.73
CA PHE A 90 -9.58 4.16 -10.75
C PHE A 90 -9.94 5.45 -11.47
N LEU A 91 -9.13 6.48 -11.31
CA LEU A 91 -9.42 7.84 -11.77
C LEU A 91 -8.96 8.08 -13.20
N ARG A 92 -7.82 7.50 -13.57
CA ARG A 92 -7.21 7.62 -14.89
C ARG A 92 -6.18 6.53 -15.12
N PRO A 93 -5.75 6.29 -16.38
CA PRO A 93 -4.72 5.30 -16.64
C PRO A 93 -3.40 5.62 -15.94
N GLY A 94 -2.76 4.62 -15.36
CA GLY A 94 -1.45 4.75 -14.72
C GLY A 94 -0.34 4.57 -15.75
N THR A 95 0.11 5.65 -16.36
CA THR A 95 1.05 5.63 -17.48
C THR A 95 2.44 6.15 -17.15
N GLY A 96 2.68 6.59 -15.92
CA GLY A 96 3.99 7.13 -15.50
C GLY A 96 5.04 6.04 -15.35
N GLU A 97 6.23 6.45 -14.91
CA GLU A 97 7.36 5.54 -14.68
C GLU A 97 7.19 4.74 -13.39
N ARG A 98 6.50 5.30 -12.42
CA ARG A 98 6.25 4.69 -11.11
C ARG A 98 5.01 5.28 -10.49
N VAL A 99 4.53 4.60 -9.43
CA VAL A 99 3.38 5.06 -8.64
C VAL A 99 3.83 5.19 -7.20
N ARG A 100 3.45 6.29 -6.55
CA ARG A 100 3.57 6.46 -5.11
C ARG A 100 2.20 6.27 -4.49
N CYS A 101 2.12 5.44 -3.46
CA CYS A 101 0.89 5.22 -2.69
C CYS A 101 1.06 5.80 -1.30
N GLU A 102 0.20 6.74 -0.94
CA GLU A 102 0.17 7.35 0.38
C GLU A 102 -1.05 6.78 1.11
N ALA A 103 -0.79 5.97 2.13
CA ALA A 103 -1.82 5.32 2.93
C ALA A 103 -1.85 5.92 4.33
N GLU A 104 -3.03 6.06 4.91
CA GLU A 104 -3.19 6.58 6.27
C GLU A 104 -4.35 5.90 6.98
N ILE A 105 -4.25 5.87 8.31
CA ILE A 105 -5.31 5.39 9.19
C ILE A 105 -6.36 6.49 9.29
N VAL A 106 -7.61 6.15 9.01
CA VAL A 106 -8.76 7.05 9.23
C VAL A 106 -9.24 6.92 10.66
N ARG A 107 -9.37 5.67 11.15
CA ARG A 107 -9.79 5.39 12.51
C ARG A 107 -9.33 3.98 12.90
N ALA A 108 -8.69 3.87 14.05
CA ALA A 108 -8.29 2.58 14.61
C ALA A 108 -9.15 2.30 15.84
N GLY A 109 -10.03 1.32 15.71
CA GLY A 109 -10.81 0.81 16.83
C GLY A 109 -10.11 -0.34 17.53
N LYS A 110 -10.81 -1.00 18.45
CA LYS A 110 -10.28 -2.12 19.21
C LYS A 110 -9.91 -3.32 18.32
N ALA A 111 -10.75 -3.60 17.33
CA ALA A 111 -10.57 -4.73 16.43
C ALA A 111 -10.65 -4.34 14.95
N ILE A 112 -11.30 -3.23 14.64
CA ILE A 112 -11.53 -2.80 13.27
C ILE A 112 -10.77 -1.50 13.00
N ILE A 113 -10.01 -1.49 11.90
CA ILE A 113 -9.24 -0.33 11.47
C ILE A 113 -9.74 0.09 10.10
N PHE A 114 -10.01 1.39 9.96
CA PHE A 114 -10.39 2.00 8.69
C PHE A 114 -9.18 2.76 8.14
N ALA A 115 -8.85 2.52 6.88
CA ALA A 115 -7.71 3.16 6.22
C ALA A 115 -8.10 3.68 4.84
N ARG A 116 -7.32 4.61 4.33
CA ARG A 116 -7.48 5.11 2.95
C ARG A 116 -6.11 5.30 2.31
N ALA A 117 -6.10 5.33 0.98
CA ALA A 117 -4.88 5.49 0.22
C ALA A 117 -5.14 6.29 -1.04
N THR A 118 -4.12 7.03 -1.48
CA THR A 118 -4.11 7.72 -2.77
C THR A 118 -2.89 7.27 -3.54
N MET A 119 -3.08 6.90 -4.80
CA MET A 119 -2.00 6.47 -5.68
C MET A 119 -1.75 7.54 -6.72
N ILE A 120 -0.50 7.95 -6.84
CA ILE A 120 -0.07 9.11 -7.63
C ILE A 120 0.97 8.65 -8.63
N SER A 121 0.70 8.88 -9.92
CA SER A 121 1.63 8.56 -11.01
C SER A 121 2.78 9.56 -11.03
N LEU A 122 4.00 9.04 -11.17
CA LEU A 122 5.22 9.85 -11.21
C LEU A 122 5.89 9.70 -12.57
N PRO A 123 6.55 10.71 -13.08
CA PRO A 123 6.91 12.00 -12.44
C PRO A 123 5.83 13.07 -12.49
N GLU A 124 4.71 12.86 -13.18
CA GLU A 124 3.70 13.91 -13.42
C GLU A 124 2.93 14.36 -12.18
N GLU A 125 2.98 13.59 -11.07
CA GLU A 125 2.27 13.86 -9.84
C GLU A 125 0.74 13.89 -10.02
N LYS A 126 0.20 12.96 -10.82
CA LYS A 126 -1.25 12.88 -11.09
C LYS A 126 -1.89 11.74 -10.32
N PRO A 127 -2.96 12.00 -9.55
CA PRO A 127 -3.69 10.92 -8.88
C PRO A 127 -4.30 9.97 -9.91
N VAL A 128 -4.00 8.68 -9.80
CA VAL A 128 -4.51 7.66 -10.73
C VAL A 128 -5.53 6.75 -10.08
N ALA A 129 -5.51 6.66 -8.74
CA ALA A 129 -6.48 5.83 -8.01
C ALA A 129 -6.57 6.28 -6.57
N THR A 130 -7.71 5.98 -5.95
CA THR A 130 -7.91 6.11 -4.51
C THR A 130 -8.47 4.79 -3.99
N ALA A 131 -8.27 4.52 -2.71
CA ALA A 131 -8.81 3.31 -2.10
C ALA A 131 -9.20 3.56 -0.65
N THR A 132 -10.17 2.77 -0.18
CA THR A 132 -10.48 2.65 1.23
C THR A 132 -10.51 1.16 1.57
N ALA A 133 -10.17 0.84 2.81
CA ALA A 133 -10.18 -0.54 3.27
C ALA A 133 -10.54 -0.60 4.74
N THR A 134 -11.05 -1.76 5.14
CA THR A 134 -11.32 -2.09 6.53
C THR A 134 -10.54 -3.34 6.87
N PHE A 135 -9.88 -3.34 8.01
CA PHE A 135 -9.05 -4.43 8.49
C PHE A 135 -9.53 -4.93 9.83
N PHE A 136 -9.49 -6.25 10.00
CA PHE A 136 -9.73 -6.88 11.30
C PHE A 136 -8.39 -7.21 11.94
N ALA A 137 -8.20 -6.74 13.16
CA ALA A 137 -6.95 -6.89 13.92
C ALA A 137 -7.18 -7.59 15.27
N GLY A 138 -8.25 -8.36 15.34
CA GLY A 138 -8.65 -9.05 16.56
C GLY A 138 -7.82 -10.25 16.98
#